data_5a45ec75dc11d2297be330044444324f
#
_entry.id   5a45ec75dc11d2297be330044444324f
#
_cell.length_a   1.000
_cell.length_b   1.000
_cell.length_c   1.000
_cell.angle_alpha   90.00
_cell.angle_beta   90.00
_cell.angle_gamma   90.00
#
_symmetry.space_group_name_H-M   'P 1'
#
loop_
_entity.id
_entity.type
_entity.pdbx_description
1 polymer ?
#
loop_
_entity_poly.entity_id
_entity_poly.type
_entity_poly.pdbx_seq_one_letter_code
_entity_poly.pdbx_strand_id
1 'polypeptide(L)'
;MIQETGGTRRADFSRQILFYGALTLVLVVFIFPFFWMAFNSFKTHEKILEYPPAFVFTPTLDNFKNVMLQSNVLLYTGNSVLVALGSLGVGMLLGLPAAYGIARYGHRTLALGILVCRMIPGISFLVPWFIVFRALGLLDTYTGLVIAHLVITVPLITWIMIGFFEEVPVELEEAARIDGCSRTGVFLRIALPLVRPGLVSAGILALIFTWNSFLFPLILAGIKTKTLPVLVYSFMTFDYLDLGGVYAASTLVTLPVIIMVLLVQRQFIRGLTLGGVKG
;
A
#
# COMPACT_ATOMS: atom_id res chain seq x y z
N MET A 1 8.75 -51.09 30.96
CA MET A 1 9.39 -49.96 30.25
C MET A 1 8.37 -49.35 29.27
N ILE A 2 7.27 -48.79 29.78
CA ILE A 2 6.24 -48.07 29.02
C ILE A 2 5.59 -47.10 30.01
N GLN A 3 6.14 -45.89 30.16
CA GLN A 3 5.46 -44.77 30.88
C GLN A 3 6.21 -43.47 30.66
N GLU A 4 6.18 -42.88 29.45
CA GLU A 4 6.64 -41.47 29.26
C GLU A 4 6.01 -40.75 28.07
N THR A 5 4.92 -41.22 27.48
CA THR A 5 4.34 -40.56 26.29
C THR A 5 3.12 -39.66 26.59
N GLY A 6 2.63 -39.65 27.83
CA GLY A 6 1.42 -38.88 28.17
C GLY A 6 1.66 -37.39 28.54
N GLY A 7 2.85 -37.07 29.04
CA GLY A 7 3.19 -35.73 29.51
C GLY A 7 3.50 -34.74 28.38
N THR A 8 4.20 -35.18 27.36
CA THR A 8 4.60 -34.34 26.21
C THR A 8 3.40 -33.93 25.36
N ARG A 9 2.46 -34.83 25.09
CA ARG A 9 1.22 -34.52 24.34
C ARG A 9 0.32 -33.50 25.02
N ARG A 10 0.21 -33.55 26.37
CA ARG A 10 -0.60 -32.55 27.12
C ARG A 10 0.08 -31.18 27.16
N ALA A 11 1.40 -31.14 27.29
CA ALA A 11 2.18 -29.90 27.25
C ALA A 11 2.12 -29.25 25.85
N ASP A 12 2.19 -30.03 24.78
CA ASP A 12 2.04 -29.56 23.40
C ASP A 12 0.63 -29.02 23.12
N PHE A 13 -0.40 -29.68 23.63
CA PHE A 13 -1.79 -29.25 23.45
C PHE A 13 -2.08 -27.94 24.20
N SER A 14 -1.62 -27.78 25.43
CA SER A 14 -1.78 -26.51 26.17
C SER A 14 -1.00 -25.36 25.55
N ARG A 15 0.18 -25.63 24.99
CA ARG A 15 0.99 -24.65 24.25
C ARG A 15 0.31 -24.21 22.94
N GLN A 16 -0.31 -25.15 22.22
CA GLN A 16 -1.11 -24.85 21.04
C GLN A 16 -2.33 -24.00 21.36
N ILE A 17 -3.08 -24.30 22.43
CA ILE A 17 -4.22 -23.49 22.87
C ILE A 17 -3.77 -22.07 23.22
N LEU A 18 -2.69 -21.93 23.96
CA LEU A 18 -2.13 -20.62 24.32
C LEU A 18 -1.71 -19.85 23.09
N PHE A 19 -1.02 -20.51 22.16
CA PHE A 19 -0.59 -19.89 20.90
C PHE A 19 -1.77 -19.44 20.04
N TYR A 20 -2.77 -20.30 19.79
CA TYR A 20 -3.95 -19.91 19.01
C TYR A 20 -4.82 -18.89 19.74
N GLY A 21 -4.91 -18.94 21.06
CA GLY A 21 -5.59 -17.94 21.88
C GLY A 21 -4.93 -16.57 21.75
N ALA A 22 -3.60 -16.50 21.89
CA ALA A 22 -2.84 -15.29 21.70
C ALA A 22 -2.95 -14.76 20.26
N LEU A 23 -2.86 -15.63 19.27
CA LEU A 23 -3.02 -15.29 17.86
C LEU A 23 -4.41 -14.70 17.57
N THR A 24 -5.47 -15.33 18.11
CA THR A 24 -6.85 -14.86 17.97
C THR A 24 -7.03 -13.49 18.62
N LEU A 25 -6.48 -13.30 19.82
CA LEU A 25 -6.53 -12.00 20.50
C LEU A 25 -5.88 -10.89 19.67
N VAL A 26 -4.68 -11.15 19.14
CA VAL A 26 -3.98 -10.21 18.27
C VAL A 26 -4.82 -9.90 17.03
N LEU A 27 -5.35 -10.92 16.35
CA LEU A 27 -6.18 -10.73 15.16
C LEU A 27 -7.44 -9.89 15.47
N VAL A 28 -8.13 -10.17 16.59
CA VAL A 28 -9.31 -9.40 16.98
C VAL A 28 -8.96 -7.93 17.22
N VAL A 29 -7.87 -7.65 17.95
CA VAL A 29 -7.44 -6.27 18.20
C VAL A 29 -7.13 -5.50 16.91
N PHE A 30 -6.45 -6.13 15.95
CA PHE A 30 -6.09 -5.48 14.68
C PHE A 30 -7.26 -5.37 13.70
N ILE A 31 -8.19 -6.33 13.68
CA ILE A 31 -9.35 -6.33 12.78
C ILE A 31 -10.48 -5.45 13.31
N PHE A 32 -10.61 -5.33 14.64
CA PHE A 32 -11.71 -4.63 15.28
C PHE A 32 -11.96 -3.20 14.76
N PRO A 33 -10.95 -2.34 14.56
CA PRO A 33 -11.21 -0.97 14.06
C PRO A 33 -11.87 -0.98 12.66
N PHE A 34 -11.43 -1.86 11.77
CA PHE A 34 -12.01 -1.99 10.43
C PHE A 34 -13.43 -2.57 10.47
N PHE A 35 -13.63 -3.58 11.31
CA PHE A 35 -14.95 -4.13 11.57
C PHE A 35 -15.88 -3.05 12.15
N TRP A 36 -15.44 -2.30 13.15
CA TRP A 36 -16.21 -1.23 13.78
C TRP A 36 -16.58 -0.12 12.79
N MET A 37 -15.65 0.28 11.95
CA MET A 37 -15.88 1.23 10.86
C MET A 37 -16.96 0.72 9.89
N ALA A 38 -16.80 -0.49 9.37
CA ALA A 38 -17.77 -1.10 8.47
C ALA A 38 -19.12 -1.33 9.16
N PHE A 39 -19.14 -1.76 10.42
CA PHE A 39 -20.34 -1.98 11.21
C PHE A 39 -21.14 -0.68 11.41
N ASN A 40 -20.47 0.43 11.70
CA ASN A 40 -21.13 1.72 11.89
C ASN A 40 -21.59 2.34 10.55
N SER A 41 -21.02 1.96 9.42
CA SER A 41 -21.49 2.46 8.11
C SER A 41 -22.92 2.01 7.76
N PHE A 42 -23.43 0.95 8.40
CA PHE A 42 -24.81 0.46 8.24
C PHE A 42 -25.80 0.98 9.29
N LYS A 43 -25.37 1.88 10.20
CA LYS A 43 -26.23 2.47 11.22
C LYS A 43 -26.82 3.80 10.77
N THR A 44 -28.00 4.13 11.28
CA THR A 44 -28.53 5.50 11.20
C THR A 44 -27.69 6.46 12.04
N HIS A 45 -27.72 7.75 11.71
CA HIS A 45 -26.97 8.79 12.43
C HIS A 45 -27.24 8.75 13.96
N GLU A 46 -28.50 8.58 14.35
CA GLU A 46 -28.91 8.47 15.76
C GLU A 46 -28.25 7.27 16.46
N LYS A 47 -28.21 6.11 15.78
CA LYS A 47 -27.63 4.87 16.32
C LYS A 47 -26.10 4.89 16.37
N ILE A 48 -25.45 5.73 15.56
CA ILE A 48 -23.99 5.96 15.65
C ILE A 48 -23.64 6.73 16.92
N LEU A 49 -24.48 7.70 17.31
CA LEU A 49 -24.27 8.58 18.46
C LEU A 49 -24.81 8.02 19.77
N GLU A 50 -25.53 6.90 19.74
CA GLU A 50 -26.13 6.31 20.93
C GLU A 50 -25.08 5.81 21.93
N TYR A 51 -25.29 6.12 23.20
CA TYR A 51 -24.46 5.66 24.29
C TYR A 51 -25.31 4.93 25.37
N PRO A 52 -24.93 3.68 25.75
CA PRO A 52 -23.82 2.86 25.25
C PRO A 52 -24.01 2.46 23.77
N PRO A 53 -22.89 2.13 23.05
CA PRO A 53 -22.96 1.84 21.61
C PRO A 53 -23.94 0.73 21.29
N ALA A 54 -24.86 0.96 20.33
CA ALA A 54 -25.82 -0.02 19.90
C ALA A 54 -25.16 -1.14 19.08
N PHE A 55 -25.23 -2.38 19.55
CA PHE A 55 -24.80 -3.57 18.81
C PHE A 55 -25.93 -4.23 18.04
N VAL A 56 -27.19 -3.97 18.44
CA VAL A 56 -28.39 -4.47 17.76
C VAL A 56 -29.12 -3.27 17.18
N PHE A 57 -29.29 -3.25 15.87
CA PHE A 57 -29.95 -2.17 15.13
C PHE A 57 -30.49 -2.70 13.80
N THR A 58 -31.39 -1.96 13.15
CA THR A 58 -31.85 -2.25 11.80
C THR A 58 -30.83 -1.69 10.82
N PRO A 59 -30.13 -2.55 10.02
CA PRO A 59 -29.14 -2.08 9.06
C PRO A 59 -29.77 -1.23 7.97
N THR A 60 -29.10 -0.13 7.59
CA THR A 60 -29.49 0.72 6.47
C THR A 60 -28.33 0.90 5.47
N LEU A 61 -28.65 1.11 4.20
CA LEU A 61 -27.70 1.47 3.15
C LEU A 61 -27.74 2.99 2.84
N ASP A 62 -28.46 3.78 3.62
CA ASP A 62 -28.68 5.19 3.32
C ASP A 62 -27.38 5.99 3.35
N ASN A 63 -26.45 5.66 4.25
CA ASN A 63 -25.12 6.30 4.28
C ASN A 63 -24.37 6.06 2.96
N PHE A 64 -24.38 4.85 2.43
CA PHE A 64 -23.77 4.53 1.13
C PHE A 64 -24.48 5.23 -0.03
N LYS A 65 -25.83 5.25 -0.03
CA LYS A 65 -26.60 5.98 -1.04
C LYS A 65 -26.29 7.47 -1.01
N ASN A 66 -26.23 8.07 0.17
CA ASN A 66 -25.92 9.50 0.34
C ASN A 66 -24.51 9.80 -0.16
N VAL A 67 -23.51 8.98 0.19
CA VAL A 67 -22.14 9.13 -0.31
C VAL A 67 -22.11 9.05 -1.84
N MET A 68 -22.82 8.10 -2.45
CA MET A 68 -22.89 7.95 -3.91
C MET A 68 -23.63 9.09 -4.60
N LEU A 69 -24.69 9.63 -4.00
CA LEU A 69 -25.52 10.70 -4.56
C LEU A 69 -24.87 12.08 -4.38
N GLN A 70 -24.26 12.34 -3.23
CA GLN A 70 -23.67 13.65 -2.91
C GLN A 70 -22.27 13.83 -3.47
N SER A 71 -21.60 12.74 -3.88
CA SER A 71 -20.22 12.77 -4.31
C SER A 71 -20.00 11.96 -5.59
N ASN A 72 -19.07 12.41 -6.41
CA ASN A 72 -18.68 11.70 -7.62
C ASN A 72 -17.74 10.51 -7.30
N VAL A 73 -18.21 9.54 -6.49
CA VAL A 73 -17.42 8.39 -6.02
C VAL A 73 -16.73 7.65 -7.16
N LEU A 74 -17.45 7.42 -8.27
CA LEU A 74 -16.91 6.73 -9.44
C LEU A 74 -15.75 7.51 -10.07
N LEU A 75 -15.87 8.83 -10.20
CA LEU A 75 -14.81 9.69 -10.69
C LEU A 75 -13.59 9.63 -9.75
N TYR A 76 -13.81 9.77 -8.45
CA TYR A 76 -12.71 9.74 -7.47
C TYR A 76 -12.02 8.38 -7.38
N THR A 77 -12.78 7.30 -7.55
CA THR A 77 -12.23 5.94 -7.68
C THR A 77 -11.39 5.82 -8.94
N GLY A 78 -11.92 6.26 -10.09
CA GLY A 78 -11.18 6.29 -11.36
C GLY A 78 -9.89 7.10 -11.27
N ASN A 79 -9.96 8.28 -10.63
CA ASN A 79 -8.79 9.12 -10.38
C ASN A 79 -7.75 8.40 -9.51
N SER A 80 -8.19 7.74 -8.42
CA SER A 80 -7.29 6.97 -7.56
C SER A 80 -6.60 5.84 -8.32
N VAL A 81 -7.33 5.10 -9.15
CA VAL A 81 -6.77 4.03 -10.00
C VAL A 81 -5.75 4.61 -10.99
N LEU A 82 -6.10 5.69 -11.67
CA LEU A 82 -5.24 6.31 -12.67
C LEU A 82 -3.94 6.84 -12.04
N VAL A 83 -4.04 7.55 -10.92
CA VAL A 83 -2.88 8.08 -10.19
C VAL A 83 -2.03 6.94 -9.64
N ALA A 84 -2.64 5.90 -9.06
CA ALA A 84 -1.92 4.77 -8.49
C ALA A 84 -1.18 3.97 -9.58
N LEU A 85 -1.84 3.64 -10.68
CA LEU A 85 -1.21 2.91 -11.79
C LEU A 85 -0.18 3.77 -12.53
N GLY A 86 -0.44 5.06 -12.74
CA GLY A 86 0.51 5.99 -13.33
C GLY A 86 1.78 6.13 -12.50
N SER A 87 1.64 6.31 -11.18
CA SER A 87 2.76 6.39 -10.24
C SER A 87 3.52 5.07 -10.13
N LEU A 88 2.82 3.93 -10.18
CA LEU A 88 3.45 2.62 -10.24
C LEU A 88 4.25 2.45 -11.53
N GLY A 89 3.64 2.74 -12.69
CA GLY A 89 4.30 2.57 -13.99
C GLY A 89 5.57 3.39 -14.11
N VAL A 90 5.49 4.69 -13.80
CA VAL A 90 6.67 5.57 -13.81
C VAL A 90 7.66 5.20 -12.70
N GLY A 91 7.16 4.83 -11.52
CA GLY A 91 7.99 4.35 -10.41
C GLY A 91 8.79 3.09 -10.75
N MET A 92 8.18 2.12 -11.44
CA MET A 92 8.86 0.93 -11.95
C MET A 92 9.87 1.28 -13.04
N LEU A 93 9.49 2.13 -14.00
CA LEU A 93 10.36 2.56 -15.10
C LEU A 93 11.66 3.20 -14.59
N LEU A 94 11.60 3.98 -13.53
CA LEU A 94 12.75 4.65 -12.94
C LEU A 94 13.44 3.79 -11.85
N GLY A 95 12.67 3.16 -10.99
CA GLY A 95 13.17 2.44 -9.83
C GLY A 95 13.86 1.13 -10.16
N LEU A 96 13.39 0.38 -11.17
CA LEU A 96 14.00 -0.91 -11.52
C LEU A 96 15.41 -0.79 -12.10
N PRO A 97 15.66 0.10 -13.10
CA PRO A 97 17.03 0.30 -13.59
C PRO A 97 17.94 0.87 -12.50
N ALA A 98 17.43 1.75 -11.63
CA ALA A 98 18.20 2.28 -10.51
C ALA A 98 18.60 1.16 -9.52
N ALA A 99 17.64 0.30 -9.14
CA ALA A 99 17.90 -0.84 -8.26
C ALA A 99 18.92 -1.82 -8.85
N TYR A 100 18.76 -2.16 -10.13
CA TYR A 100 19.68 -3.04 -10.84
C TYR A 100 21.10 -2.45 -10.91
N GLY A 101 21.21 -1.16 -11.25
CA GLY A 101 22.51 -0.48 -11.29
C GLY A 101 23.20 -0.45 -9.91
N ILE A 102 22.45 -0.18 -8.84
CA ILE A 102 22.99 -0.18 -7.47
C ILE A 102 23.45 -1.59 -7.07
N ALA A 103 22.64 -2.61 -7.33
CA ALA A 103 22.96 -4.00 -7.00
C ALA A 103 24.21 -4.51 -7.73
N ARG A 104 24.38 -4.15 -9.02
CA ARG A 104 25.51 -4.65 -9.85
C ARG A 104 26.79 -3.86 -9.71
N TYR A 105 26.72 -2.56 -9.45
CA TYR A 105 27.90 -1.71 -9.36
C TYR A 105 28.29 -1.35 -7.92
N GLY A 106 27.60 -1.89 -6.92
CA GLY A 106 27.96 -1.73 -5.51
C GLY A 106 27.82 -0.30 -4.97
N HIS A 107 26.94 0.52 -5.55
CA HIS A 107 26.75 1.91 -5.15
C HIS A 107 25.96 2.05 -3.83
N ARG A 108 26.50 1.50 -2.73
CA ARG A 108 25.87 1.53 -1.39
C ARG A 108 25.53 2.95 -0.92
N THR A 109 26.35 3.94 -1.28
CA THR A 109 26.08 5.36 -0.93
C THR A 109 24.80 5.87 -1.58
N LEU A 110 24.53 5.49 -2.83
CA LEU A 110 23.26 5.83 -3.49
C LEU A 110 22.06 5.13 -2.84
N ALA A 111 22.22 3.85 -2.47
CA ALA A 111 21.19 3.13 -1.74
C ALA A 111 20.84 3.82 -0.41
N LEU A 112 21.87 4.22 0.36
CA LEU A 112 21.68 4.97 1.60
C LEU A 112 21.03 6.34 1.34
N GLY A 113 21.43 7.06 0.29
CA GLY A 113 20.82 8.33 -0.10
C GLY A 113 19.32 8.18 -0.39
N ILE A 114 18.93 7.14 -1.12
CA ILE A 114 17.51 6.81 -1.40
C ILE A 114 16.75 6.52 -0.11
N LEU A 115 17.36 5.78 0.83
CA LEU A 115 16.77 5.48 2.12
C LEU A 115 16.57 6.76 2.95
N VAL A 116 17.57 7.64 2.99
CA VAL A 116 17.49 8.94 3.70
C VAL A 116 16.38 9.82 3.12
N CYS A 117 16.27 9.90 1.79
CA CYS A 117 15.16 10.62 1.14
C CYS A 117 13.78 10.11 1.59
N ARG A 118 13.65 8.80 1.84
CA ARG A 118 12.42 8.20 2.33
C ARG A 118 12.09 8.51 3.79
N MET A 119 13.09 8.88 4.59
CA MET A 119 12.88 9.26 6.00
C MET A 119 12.27 10.67 6.14
N ILE A 120 12.32 11.49 5.09
CA ILE A 120 11.74 12.83 5.12
C ILE A 120 10.20 12.70 5.16
N PRO A 121 9.52 13.28 6.18
CA PRO A 121 8.08 13.23 6.26
C PRO A 121 7.43 13.88 5.01
N GLY A 122 6.46 13.18 4.39
CA GLY A 122 5.77 13.67 3.19
C GLY A 122 5.15 15.06 3.35
N ILE A 123 4.73 15.41 4.57
CA ILE A 123 4.17 16.74 4.90
C ILE A 123 5.17 17.88 4.64
N SER A 124 6.46 17.63 4.78
CA SER A 124 7.52 18.63 4.56
C SER A 124 7.59 19.10 3.09
N PHE A 125 7.12 18.27 2.16
CA PHE A 125 7.09 18.61 0.74
C PHE A 125 5.84 19.38 0.31
N LEU A 126 4.78 19.43 1.10
CA LEU A 126 3.47 19.94 0.67
C LEU A 126 3.55 21.40 0.22
N VAL A 127 4.12 22.28 1.04
CA VAL A 127 4.19 23.73 0.72
C VAL A 127 5.14 24.00 -0.45
N PRO A 128 6.40 23.49 -0.45
CA PRO A 128 7.29 23.65 -1.59
C PRO A 128 6.68 23.13 -2.90
N TRP A 129 6.03 21.98 -2.85
CA TRP A 129 5.41 21.38 -4.03
C TRP A 129 4.22 22.16 -4.54
N PHE A 130 3.37 22.67 -3.64
CA PHE A 130 2.26 23.54 -4.03
C PHE A 130 2.76 24.76 -4.81
N ILE A 131 3.82 25.41 -4.32
CA ILE A 131 4.40 26.60 -4.98
C ILE A 131 4.94 26.24 -6.36
N VAL A 132 5.76 25.18 -6.46
CA VAL A 132 6.38 24.74 -7.71
C VAL A 132 5.31 24.29 -8.70
N PHE A 133 4.36 23.45 -8.28
CA PHE A 133 3.33 22.90 -9.16
C PHE A 133 2.34 23.97 -9.62
N ARG A 134 2.07 24.98 -8.78
CA ARG A 134 1.31 26.15 -9.19
C ARG A 134 2.04 26.94 -10.28
N ALA A 135 3.33 27.18 -10.11
CA ALA A 135 4.15 27.90 -11.10
C ALA A 135 4.26 27.16 -12.44
N LEU A 136 4.27 25.81 -12.40
CA LEU A 136 4.33 24.95 -13.59
C LEU A 136 2.95 24.62 -14.20
N GLY A 137 1.84 25.11 -13.61
CA GLY A 137 0.49 24.76 -14.08
C GLY A 137 0.11 23.30 -13.86
N LEU A 138 0.72 22.61 -12.90
CA LEU A 138 0.51 21.18 -12.61
C LEU A 138 -0.54 20.93 -11.51
N LEU A 139 -1.10 21.97 -10.88
CA LEU A 139 -2.20 21.82 -9.94
C LEU A 139 -3.44 21.29 -10.66
N ASP A 140 -4.20 20.44 -9.97
CA ASP A 140 -5.40 19.76 -10.49
C ASP A 140 -5.15 18.98 -11.79
N THR A 141 -3.96 18.38 -11.92
CA THR A 141 -3.60 17.51 -13.05
C THR A 141 -3.16 16.12 -12.59
N TYR A 142 -3.46 15.10 -13.39
CA TYR A 142 -2.98 13.74 -13.13
C TYR A 142 -1.45 13.66 -13.15
N THR A 143 -0.81 14.38 -14.08
CA THR A 143 0.66 14.45 -14.18
C THR A 143 1.27 14.99 -12.88
N GLY A 144 0.71 16.07 -12.33
CA GLY A 144 1.14 16.65 -11.06
C GLY A 144 1.04 15.62 -9.93
N LEU A 145 -0.11 14.96 -9.80
CA LEU A 145 -0.30 13.93 -8.77
C LEU A 145 0.64 12.75 -8.95
N VAL A 146 0.83 12.25 -10.17
CA VAL A 146 1.78 11.15 -10.45
C VAL A 146 3.20 11.57 -10.05
N ILE A 147 3.68 12.74 -10.48
CA ILE A 147 5.02 13.24 -10.13
C ILE A 147 5.16 13.35 -8.59
N ALA A 148 4.14 13.87 -7.91
CA ALA A 148 4.15 13.96 -6.46
C ALA A 148 4.36 12.59 -5.79
N HIS A 149 3.71 11.56 -6.28
CA HIS A 149 3.83 10.23 -5.71
C HIS A 149 5.17 9.53 -6.03
N LEU A 150 5.94 10.00 -7.03
CA LEU A 150 7.26 9.42 -7.33
C LEU A 150 8.24 9.56 -6.17
N VAL A 151 8.10 10.56 -5.31
CA VAL A 151 8.90 10.70 -4.08
C VAL A 151 8.74 9.48 -3.15
N ILE A 152 7.59 8.84 -3.20
CA ILE A 152 7.32 7.64 -2.40
C ILE A 152 7.63 6.37 -3.21
N THR A 153 7.12 6.29 -4.45
CA THR A 153 7.15 5.04 -5.23
C THR A 153 8.53 4.69 -5.72
N VAL A 154 9.32 5.66 -6.23
CA VAL A 154 10.66 5.38 -6.75
C VAL A 154 11.61 4.88 -5.66
N PRO A 155 11.77 5.55 -4.51
CA PRO A 155 12.62 5.03 -3.44
C PRO A 155 12.16 3.68 -2.88
N LEU A 156 10.84 3.48 -2.77
CA LEU A 156 10.27 2.24 -2.27
C LEU A 156 10.61 1.06 -3.19
N ILE A 157 10.32 1.21 -4.48
CA ILE A 157 10.57 0.18 -5.50
C ILE A 157 12.07 -0.10 -5.58
N THR A 158 12.90 0.96 -5.66
CA THR A 158 14.35 0.81 -5.75
C THR A 158 14.90 0.05 -4.53
N TRP A 159 14.51 0.44 -3.33
CA TRP A 159 14.99 -0.20 -2.11
C TRP A 159 14.65 -1.69 -2.03
N ILE A 160 13.38 -2.04 -2.31
CA ILE A 160 12.95 -3.44 -2.30
C ILE A 160 13.68 -4.24 -3.37
N MET A 161 13.80 -3.69 -4.57
CA MET A 161 14.33 -4.42 -5.72
C MET A 161 15.85 -4.59 -5.69
N ILE A 162 16.61 -3.76 -4.95
CA ILE A 162 18.05 -3.98 -4.74
C ILE A 162 18.29 -5.39 -4.18
N GLY A 163 17.60 -5.78 -3.10
CA GLY A 163 17.78 -7.09 -2.50
C GLY A 163 17.47 -8.24 -3.46
N PHE A 164 16.39 -8.13 -4.23
CA PHE A 164 16.05 -9.15 -5.22
C PHE A 164 17.07 -9.25 -6.36
N PHE A 165 17.64 -8.14 -6.82
CA PHE A 165 18.68 -8.18 -7.84
C PHE A 165 20.00 -8.71 -7.29
N GLU A 166 20.35 -8.45 -6.02
CA GLU A 166 21.53 -8.99 -5.37
C GLU A 166 21.49 -10.53 -5.24
N GLU A 167 20.29 -11.13 -5.15
CA GLU A 167 20.10 -12.59 -5.10
C GLU A 167 20.28 -13.28 -6.47
N VAL A 168 20.24 -12.55 -7.58
CA VAL A 168 20.44 -13.14 -8.92
C VAL A 168 21.94 -13.39 -9.12
N PRO A 169 22.36 -14.66 -9.39
CA PRO A 169 23.76 -14.97 -9.66
C PRO A 169 24.32 -14.17 -10.85
N VAL A 170 25.47 -13.54 -10.65
CA VAL A 170 26.14 -12.70 -11.69
C VAL A 170 26.57 -13.55 -12.89
N GLU A 171 26.89 -14.81 -12.67
CA GLU A 171 27.30 -15.78 -13.67
C GLU A 171 26.28 -15.96 -14.79
N LEU A 172 24.96 -15.87 -14.46
CA LEU A 172 23.90 -15.94 -15.46
C LEU A 172 23.92 -14.73 -16.40
N GLU A 173 24.24 -13.57 -15.87
CA GLU A 173 24.34 -12.34 -16.65
C GLU A 173 25.61 -12.31 -17.49
N GLU A 174 26.72 -12.84 -16.97
CA GLU A 174 27.99 -12.97 -17.70
C GLU A 174 27.88 -13.97 -18.84
N ALA A 175 27.24 -15.14 -18.61
CA ALA A 175 26.99 -16.11 -19.68
C ALA A 175 26.15 -15.49 -20.82
N ALA A 176 25.09 -14.79 -20.49
CA ALA A 176 24.26 -14.11 -21.50
C ALA A 176 25.05 -13.03 -22.28
N ARG A 177 26.03 -12.39 -21.63
CA ARG A 177 26.90 -11.41 -22.33
C ARG A 177 27.89 -12.10 -23.27
N ILE A 178 28.43 -13.26 -22.91
CA ILE A 178 29.26 -14.09 -23.78
C ILE A 178 28.46 -14.52 -25.01
N ASP A 179 27.15 -14.86 -24.83
CA ASP A 179 26.23 -15.19 -25.91
C ASP A 179 25.78 -13.97 -26.74
N GLY A 180 26.37 -12.79 -26.52
CA GLY A 180 26.17 -11.58 -27.32
C GLY A 180 25.01 -10.69 -26.85
N CYS A 181 24.41 -10.92 -25.68
CA CYS A 181 23.39 -10.01 -25.16
C CYS A 181 24.00 -8.66 -24.76
N SER A 182 23.34 -7.58 -25.18
CA SER A 182 23.66 -6.23 -24.69
C SER A 182 23.33 -6.08 -23.19
N ARG A 183 23.90 -5.08 -22.51
CA ARG A 183 23.58 -4.81 -21.09
C ARG A 183 22.08 -4.64 -20.83
N THR A 184 21.38 -3.91 -21.69
CA THR A 184 19.93 -3.74 -21.62
C THR A 184 19.21 -5.07 -21.89
N GLY A 185 19.73 -5.90 -22.79
CA GLY A 185 19.21 -7.24 -23.07
C GLY A 185 19.32 -8.15 -21.85
N VAL A 186 20.46 -8.15 -21.15
CA VAL A 186 20.66 -8.90 -19.91
C VAL A 186 19.65 -8.43 -18.83
N PHE A 187 19.51 -7.13 -18.64
CA PHE A 187 18.53 -6.58 -17.68
C PHE A 187 17.10 -7.04 -17.98
N LEU A 188 16.64 -6.85 -19.23
CA LEU A 188 15.24 -7.10 -19.59
C LEU A 188 14.91 -8.58 -19.76
N ARG A 189 15.84 -9.40 -20.27
CA ARG A 189 15.58 -10.80 -20.65
C ARG A 189 16.05 -11.81 -19.61
N ILE A 190 17.02 -11.44 -18.77
CA ILE A 190 17.58 -12.36 -17.76
C ILE A 190 17.23 -11.88 -16.36
N ALA A 191 17.74 -10.72 -15.93
CA ALA A 191 17.59 -10.26 -14.55
C ALA A 191 16.13 -9.99 -14.19
N LEU A 192 15.41 -9.21 -14.99
CA LEU A 192 14.02 -8.81 -14.69
C LEU A 192 13.04 -9.99 -14.59
N PRO A 193 13.06 -11.01 -15.47
CA PRO A 193 12.23 -12.21 -15.31
C PRO A 193 12.53 -13.02 -14.06
N LEU A 194 13.78 -13.11 -13.64
CA LEU A 194 14.19 -13.86 -12.44
C LEU A 194 13.67 -13.22 -11.15
N VAL A 195 13.58 -11.87 -11.12
CA VAL A 195 13.10 -11.13 -9.95
C VAL A 195 11.59 -10.85 -9.97
N ARG A 196 10.80 -11.54 -10.79
CA ARG A 196 9.32 -11.36 -10.86
C ARG A 196 8.62 -11.35 -9.51
N PRO A 197 8.94 -12.24 -8.55
CA PRO A 197 8.28 -12.18 -7.24
C PRO A 197 8.52 -10.84 -6.51
N GLY A 198 9.73 -10.29 -6.64
CA GLY A 198 10.08 -8.97 -6.11
C GLY A 198 9.30 -7.84 -6.79
N LEU A 199 9.17 -7.91 -8.12
CA LEU A 199 8.38 -6.93 -8.90
C LEU A 199 6.93 -6.87 -8.41
N VAL A 200 6.30 -8.02 -8.23
CA VAL A 200 4.93 -8.08 -7.72
C VAL A 200 4.84 -7.49 -6.32
N SER A 201 5.76 -7.87 -5.42
CA SER A 201 5.78 -7.37 -4.04
C SER A 201 6.00 -5.86 -3.96
N ALA A 202 7.01 -5.35 -4.67
CA ALA A 202 7.30 -3.91 -4.72
C ALA A 202 6.15 -3.12 -5.34
N GLY A 203 5.56 -3.67 -6.42
CA GLY A 203 4.44 -3.05 -7.13
C GLY A 203 3.21 -2.89 -6.26
N ILE A 204 2.86 -3.90 -5.50
CA ILE A 204 1.68 -3.86 -4.64
C ILE A 204 1.88 -2.91 -3.48
N LEU A 205 3.05 -2.93 -2.85
CA LEU A 205 3.35 -1.95 -1.81
C LEU A 205 3.26 -0.52 -2.37
N ALA A 206 3.80 -0.27 -3.56
CA ALA A 206 3.69 1.03 -4.21
C ALA A 206 2.24 1.41 -4.49
N LEU A 207 1.40 0.46 -4.96
CA LEU A 207 -0.03 0.68 -5.17
C LEU A 207 -0.76 0.99 -3.86
N ILE A 208 -0.50 0.23 -2.79
CA ILE A 208 -1.14 0.45 -1.47
C ILE A 208 -0.76 1.84 -0.93
N PHE A 209 0.52 2.22 -0.99
CA PHE A 209 0.96 3.53 -0.52
C PHE A 209 0.36 4.68 -1.33
N THR A 210 0.30 4.56 -2.66
CA THR A 210 -0.30 5.58 -3.52
C THR A 210 -1.81 5.65 -3.34
N TRP A 211 -2.50 4.50 -3.27
CA TRP A 211 -3.95 4.43 -3.05
C TRP A 211 -4.36 5.10 -1.74
N ASN A 212 -3.64 4.84 -0.65
CA ASN A 212 -3.94 5.40 0.67
C ASN A 212 -3.41 6.84 0.85
N SER A 213 -2.76 7.42 -0.17
CA SER A 213 -2.24 8.77 -0.08
C SER A 213 -3.37 9.79 0.03
N PHE A 214 -3.36 10.53 1.11
CA PHE A 214 -4.33 11.59 1.40
C PHE A 214 -3.71 12.99 1.23
N LEU A 215 -2.50 13.20 1.76
CA LEU A 215 -1.90 14.53 1.87
C LEU A 215 -1.62 15.19 0.52
N PHE A 216 -1.02 14.46 -0.43
CA PHE A 216 -0.71 15.04 -1.75
C PHE A 216 -1.98 15.39 -2.54
N PRO A 217 -2.96 14.49 -2.68
CA PRO A 217 -4.22 14.85 -3.33
C PRO A 217 -5.01 15.93 -2.60
N LEU A 218 -4.94 16.02 -1.26
CA LEU A 218 -5.64 17.06 -0.52
C LEU A 218 -5.17 18.47 -0.92
N ILE A 219 -3.87 18.63 -1.19
CA ILE A 219 -3.26 19.94 -1.46
C ILE A 219 -3.14 20.24 -2.96
N LEU A 220 -2.86 19.20 -3.77
CA LEU A 220 -2.54 19.36 -5.19
C LEU A 220 -3.71 19.08 -6.12
N ALA A 221 -4.72 18.29 -5.69
CA ALA A 221 -5.90 18.01 -6.48
C ALA A 221 -6.93 19.12 -6.31
N GLY A 222 -7.59 19.47 -7.40
CA GLY A 222 -8.77 20.33 -7.40
C GLY A 222 -10.05 19.51 -7.61
N ILE A 223 -10.97 20.05 -8.40
CA ILE A 223 -12.27 19.42 -8.68
C ILE A 223 -12.12 18.19 -9.59
N LYS A 224 -11.17 18.23 -10.55
CA LYS A 224 -11.05 17.20 -11.60
C LYS A 224 -10.31 15.95 -11.11
N THR A 225 -9.31 16.11 -10.25
CA THR A 225 -8.37 15.04 -9.92
C THR A 225 -8.45 14.56 -8.48
N LYS A 226 -9.50 14.94 -7.74
CA LYS A 226 -9.73 14.40 -6.37
C LYS A 226 -9.70 12.89 -6.37
N THR A 227 -8.97 12.34 -5.40
CA THR A 227 -8.87 10.89 -5.19
C THR A 227 -9.83 10.42 -4.10
N LEU A 228 -10.08 9.14 -4.07
CA LEU A 228 -11.05 8.54 -3.15
C LEU A 228 -10.75 8.77 -1.66
N PRO A 229 -9.49 8.73 -1.15
CA PRO A 229 -9.21 9.09 0.24
C PRO A 229 -9.60 10.52 0.62
N VAL A 230 -9.53 11.47 -0.31
CA VAL A 230 -9.94 12.86 -0.06
C VAL A 230 -11.46 12.99 0.08
N LEU A 231 -12.22 12.05 -0.48
CA LEU A 231 -13.67 12.02 -0.32
C LEU A 231 -14.10 11.94 1.15
N VAL A 232 -13.40 11.16 1.97
CA VAL A 232 -13.73 11.01 3.40
C VAL A 232 -13.75 12.37 4.10
N TYR A 233 -12.78 13.24 3.75
CA TYR A 233 -12.68 14.57 4.33
C TYR A 233 -13.87 15.48 3.97
N SER A 234 -14.54 15.26 2.84
CA SER A 234 -15.71 16.08 2.44
C SER A 234 -16.92 15.89 3.35
N PHE A 235 -16.98 14.81 4.14
CA PHE A 235 -18.02 14.56 5.15
C PHE A 235 -17.64 15.11 6.54
N MET A 236 -16.47 15.74 6.66
CA MET A 236 -15.97 16.36 7.89
C MET A 236 -15.91 17.89 7.67
N THR A 237 -17.02 18.60 7.81
CA THR A 237 -17.05 20.06 7.72
C THR A 237 -17.05 20.68 9.12
N PHE A 238 -16.75 22.00 9.20
CA PHE A 238 -16.74 22.70 10.50
C PHE A 238 -18.12 22.78 11.15
N ASP A 239 -19.17 22.90 10.33
CA ASP A 239 -20.54 23.10 10.80
C ASP A 239 -21.30 21.78 11.02
N TYR A 240 -20.88 20.70 10.34
CA TYR A 240 -21.57 19.42 10.36
C TYR A 240 -20.60 18.26 10.14
N LEU A 241 -20.64 17.30 11.07
CA LEU A 241 -19.91 16.05 10.97
C LEU A 241 -20.88 14.91 10.60
N ASP A 242 -20.89 14.51 9.34
CA ASP A 242 -21.64 13.33 8.90
C ASP A 242 -20.85 12.04 9.20
N LEU A 243 -21.01 11.54 10.41
CA LEU A 243 -20.35 10.29 10.83
C LEU A 243 -20.77 9.10 9.95
N GLY A 244 -22.03 9.03 9.53
CA GLY A 244 -22.52 7.99 8.61
C GLY A 244 -21.78 8.03 7.27
N GLY A 245 -21.68 9.22 6.69
CA GLY A 245 -20.90 9.46 5.46
C GLY A 245 -19.43 9.16 5.62
N VAL A 246 -18.81 9.57 6.75
CA VAL A 246 -17.40 9.26 7.06
C VAL A 246 -17.18 7.75 7.12
N TYR A 247 -18.01 6.99 7.85
CA TYR A 247 -17.87 5.53 7.95
C TYR A 247 -18.10 4.83 6.60
N ALA A 248 -19.12 5.24 5.86
CA ALA A 248 -19.42 4.66 4.54
C ALA A 248 -18.30 4.95 3.53
N ALA A 249 -17.85 6.21 3.42
CA ALA A 249 -16.75 6.59 2.54
C ALA A 249 -15.43 5.87 2.92
N SER A 250 -15.10 5.80 4.22
CA SER A 250 -13.91 5.09 4.71
C SER A 250 -13.98 3.59 4.39
N THR A 251 -15.16 2.97 4.47
CA THR A 251 -15.37 1.57 4.10
C THR A 251 -15.11 1.37 2.60
N LEU A 252 -15.62 2.28 1.74
CA LEU A 252 -15.38 2.24 0.29
C LEU A 252 -13.91 2.43 -0.07
N VAL A 253 -13.17 3.30 0.64
CA VAL A 253 -11.72 3.51 0.45
C VAL A 253 -10.93 2.26 0.83
N THR A 254 -11.33 1.59 1.91
CA THR A 254 -10.59 0.45 2.48
C THR A 254 -10.80 -0.84 1.70
N LEU A 255 -11.99 -1.03 1.11
CA LEU A 255 -12.36 -2.26 0.41
C LEU A 255 -11.38 -2.66 -0.71
N PRO A 256 -10.97 -1.78 -1.65
CA PRO A 256 -9.99 -2.13 -2.68
C PRO A 256 -8.62 -2.54 -2.11
N VAL A 257 -8.21 -1.93 -1.00
CA VAL A 257 -6.95 -2.29 -0.33
C VAL A 257 -7.01 -3.71 0.22
N ILE A 258 -8.12 -4.06 0.90
CA ILE A 258 -8.34 -5.42 1.39
C ILE A 258 -8.30 -6.41 0.23
N ILE A 259 -9.01 -6.12 -0.87
CA ILE A 259 -9.01 -6.97 -2.06
C ILE A 259 -7.59 -7.14 -2.61
N MET A 260 -6.82 -6.04 -2.78
CA MET A 260 -5.44 -6.10 -3.25
C MET A 260 -4.57 -6.98 -2.35
N VAL A 261 -4.66 -6.81 -1.03
CA VAL A 261 -3.88 -7.61 -0.06
C VAL A 261 -4.25 -9.08 -0.15
N LEU A 262 -5.54 -9.42 -0.20
CA LEU A 262 -6.01 -10.82 -0.30
C LEU A 262 -5.55 -11.50 -1.60
N LEU A 263 -5.53 -10.78 -2.72
CA LEU A 263 -5.07 -11.32 -3.99
C LEU A 263 -3.56 -11.65 -3.99
N VAL A 264 -2.80 -10.94 -3.19
CA VAL A 264 -1.33 -10.95 -3.29
C VAL A 264 -0.62 -11.53 -2.08
N GLN A 265 -1.34 -11.81 -0.98
CA GLN A 265 -0.75 -12.34 0.26
C GLN A 265 0.22 -13.53 0.03
N ARG A 266 -0.07 -14.39 -0.96
CA ARG A 266 0.79 -15.55 -1.28
C ARG A 266 2.15 -15.15 -1.85
N GLN A 267 2.20 -14.13 -2.71
CA GLN A 267 3.45 -13.62 -3.28
C GLN A 267 4.26 -12.88 -2.22
N PHE A 268 3.57 -12.16 -1.32
CA PHE A 268 4.20 -11.43 -0.23
C PHE A 268 4.93 -12.37 0.74
N ILE A 269 4.28 -13.46 1.13
CA ILE A 269 4.88 -14.46 2.03
C ILE A 269 6.13 -15.06 1.39
N ARG A 270 6.09 -15.41 0.09
CA ARG A 270 7.25 -15.96 -0.62
C ARG A 270 8.42 -14.97 -0.71
N GLY A 271 8.14 -13.67 -0.96
CA GLY A 271 9.18 -12.64 -1.05
C GLY A 271 9.85 -12.34 0.30
N LEU A 272 9.09 -12.38 1.41
CA LEU A 272 9.64 -12.15 2.75
C LEU A 272 10.42 -13.35 3.30
N THR A 273 10.05 -14.57 2.92
CA THR A 273 10.73 -15.79 3.40
C THR A 273 12.04 -16.06 2.66
N LEU A 274 12.18 -15.64 1.41
CA LEU A 274 13.44 -15.75 0.66
C LEU A 274 14.54 -14.83 1.20
N GLY A 275 14.18 -13.65 1.75
CA GLY A 275 15.16 -12.75 2.38
C GLY A 275 15.48 -13.05 3.86
N GLY A 276 14.78 -13.99 4.49
CA GLY A 276 14.85 -14.27 5.94
C GLY A 276 15.59 -15.55 6.33
N VAL A 277 15.95 -16.41 5.39
CA VAL A 277 16.64 -17.69 5.69
C VAL A 277 18.10 -17.58 5.23
N LYS A 278 18.89 -16.84 5.98
CA LYS A 278 20.34 -17.07 6.11
C LYS A 278 20.55 -17.75 7.46
N GLY A 279 20.47 -19.06 7.48
CA GLY A 279 20.84 -19.91 8.58
C GLY A 279 21.61 -21.10 8.04
#